data_edb2644fc3a204bfa039c529966c5c51
#
_entry.id   edb2644fc3a204bfa039c529966c5c51
#
_cell.length_a   1.000
_cell.length_b   1.000
_cell.length_c   1.000
_cell.angle_alpha   90.00
_cell.angle_beta   90.00
_cell.angle_gamma   90.00
#
_symmetry.space_group_name_H-M   'P 1'
#
loop_
_entity.id
_entity.type
_entity.pdbx_description
1 polymer ?
#
loop_
_entity_poly.entity_id
_entity_poly.type
_entity_poly.pdbx_seq_one_letter_code
_entity_poly.pdbx_strand_id
1 'polypeptide(L)'
;ILECHFEGMYLEIDGKEVGVQFIGRFNVSNLLAVYAAAVLLGEDAQAVLVAMSTLGSVSGRLEPIRSPEGFTAIVDYAHTPDAIANVLSAIHEVLNGKGKVITVCGAGGNRDHGKRPLMAQEAVRQSDKVILTSDNPRTEDQEAIIADILPGLKETHTPYVVRPDRREAIAYAIENHCPGDVIILCGKGHEDYQIIGKTKVHMDEREIVAEILDKRKREKEK
;
A
#
# COMPACT_ATOMS: atom_id res chain seq x y z
N ILE A 1 15.04 10.62 12.02
CA ILE A 1 14.37 11.04 10.79
C ILE A 1 14.32 12.56 10.79
N LEU A 2 14.87 13.19 9.78
CA LEU A 2 14.86 14.65 9.60
C LEU A 2 13.60 15.07 8.84
N GLU A 3 13.34 14.43 7.69
CA GLU A 3 12.18 14.71 6.84
C GLU A 3 11.60 13.40 6.28
N CYS A 4 10.29 13.42 5.94
CA CYS A 4 9.59 12.27 5.35
C CYS A 4 8.64 12.76 4.24
N HIS A 5 8.81 12.20 3.02
CA HIS A 5 8.04 12.50 1.82
C HIS A 5 7.65 11.22 1.07
N PHE A 6 6.76 11.30 0.09
CA PHE A 6 6.44 10.15 -0.77
C PHE A 6 7.59 9.75 -1.71
N GLU A 7 8.62 10.57 -1.83
CA GLU A 7 9.86 10.27 -2.55
C GLU A 7 10.89 9.54 -1.70
N GLY A 8 10.73 9.59 -0.37
CA GLY A 8 11.66 8.99 0.58
C GLY A 8 11.83 9.80 1.85
N MET A 9 12.88 9.50 2.57
CA MET A 9 13.19 10.13 3.86
C MET A 9 14.62 10.70 3.85
N TYR A 10 14.82 11.78 4.62
CA TYR A 10 16.13 12.23 5.05
C TYR A 10 16.39 11.76 6.49
N LEU A 11 17.49 11.05 6.67
CA LEU A 11 17.89 10.44 7.93
C LEU A 11 19.23 11.00 8.40
N GLU A 12 19.44 11.06 9.70
CA GLU A 12 20.77 11.22 10.28
C GLU A 12 21.18 9.86 10.87
N ILE A 13 22.33 9.33 10.41
CA ILE A 13 22.91 8.07 10.88
C ILE A 13 24.37 8.35 11.23
N ASP A 14 24.75 8.15 12.50
CA ASP A 14 26.09 8.41 13.03
C ASP A 14 26.62 9.82 12.70
N GLY A 15 25.73 10.84 12.83
CA GLY A 15 26.05 12.25 12.57
C GLY A 15 26.23 12.60 11.09
N LYS A 16 25.79 11.73 10.16
CA LYS A 16 25.82 11.95 8.72
C LYS A 16 24.40 11.95 8.17
N GLU A 17 24.09 12.95 7.34
CA GLU A 17 22.81 13.02 6.64
C GLU A 17 22.82 12.13 5.40
N VAL A 18 21.74 11.37 5.19
CA VAL A 18 21.53 10.49 4.04
C VAL A 18 20.07 10.54 3.58
N GLY A 19 19.85 10.79 2.29
CA GLY A 19 18.56 10.65 1.65
C GLY A 19 18.35 9.18 1.21
N VAL A 20 17.19 8.61 1.50
CA VAL A 20 16.84 7.23 1.15
C VAL A 20 15.47 7.20 0.47
N GLN A 21 15.30 6.31 -0.52
CA GLN A 21 14.05 6.20 -1.30
C GLN A 21 13.05 5.23 -0.65
N PHE A 22 12.92 5.30 0.68
CA PHE A 22 12.01 4.47 1.47
C PHE A 22 11.06 5.35 2.27
N ILE A 23 9.84 4.86 2.52
CA ILE A 23 8.81 5.53 3.29
C ILE A 23 8.49 4.72 4.53
N GLY A 24 8.15 5.40 5.63
CA GLY A 24 7.68 4.79 6.87
C GLY A 24 8.79 4.45 7.87
N ARG A 25 8.53 4.73 9.14
CA ARG A 25 9.47 4.52 10.26
C ARG A 25 9.99 3.10 10.38
N PHE A 26 9.17 2.09 10.05
CA PHE A 26 9.61 0.70 10.09
C PHE A 26 10.74 0.41 9.09
N ASN A 27 10.79 1.12 7.96
CA ASN A 27 11.89 1.01 7.01
C ASN A 27 13.18 1.64 7.54
N VAL A 28 13.10 2.65 8.42
CA VAL A 28 14.31 3.16 9.10
C VAL A 28 14.97 2.08 9.93
N SER A 29 14.18 1.30 10.69
CA SER A 29 14.71 0.17 11.46
C SER A 29 15.35 -0.90 10.57
N ASN A 30 14.73 -1.19 9.42
CA ASN A 30 15.28 -2.12 8.42
C ASN A 30 16.61 -1.60 7.84
N LEU A 31 16.67 -0.32 7.48
CA LEU A 31 17.87 0.32 6.94
C LEU A 31 19.02 0.37 7.99
N LEU A 32 18.69 0.68 9.26
CA LEU A 32 19.66 0.65 10.33
C LEU A 32 20.22 -0.76 10.59
N ALA A 33 19.39 -1.79 10.47
CA ALA A 33 19.86 -3.17 10.58
C ALA A 33 20.81 -3.54 9.43
N VAL A 34 20.51 -3.12 8.20
CA VAL A 34 21.40 -3.31 7.03
C VAL A 34 22.71 -2.56 7.21
N TYR A 35 22.63 -1.28 7.61
CA TYR A 35 23.82 -0.46 7.89
C TYR A 35 24.72 -1.09 8.96
N ALA A 36 24.14 -1.43 10.11
CA ALA A 36 24.89 -2.04 11.20
C ALA A 36 25.53 -3.38 10.81
N ALA A 37 24.80 -4.24 10.08
CA ALA A 37 25.32 -5.50 9.59
C ALA A 37 26.52 -5.31 8.64
N ALA A 38 26.42 -4.39 7.68
CA ALA A 38 27.49 -4.11 6.72
C ALA A 38 28.75 -3.58 7.42
N VAL A 39 28.60 -2.62 8.32
CA VAL A 39 29.73 -2.06 9.10
C VAL A 39 30.38 -3.10 10.00
N LEU A 40 29.59 -3.97 10.65
CA LEU A 40 30.12 -5.07 11.47
C LEU A 40 30.85 -6.13 10.64
N LEU A 41 30.51 -6.28 9.37
CA LEU A 41 31.23 -7.15 8.41
C LEU A 41 32.48 -6.50 7.84
N GLY A 42 32.79 -5.25 8.21
CA GLY A 42 34.03 -4.57 7.85
C GLY A 42 33.92 -3.60 6.67
N GLU A 43 32.70 -3.33 6.18
CA GLU A 43 32.49 -2.34 5.13
C GLU A 43 32.68 -0.91 5.65
N ASP A 44 33.15 -0.01 4.78
CA ASP A 44 33.29 1.42 5.13
C ASP A 44 31.91 2.08 5.33
N ALA A 45 31.72 2.68 6.50
CA ALA A 45 30.45 3.26 6.89
C ALA A 45 29.94 4.33 5.89
N GLN A 46 30.85 5.13 5.29
CA GLN A 46 30.46 6.14 4.29
C GLN A 46 30.02 5.47 2.97
N ALA A 47 30.73 4.44 2.54
CA ALA A 47 30.38 3.70 1.34
C ALA A 47 29.02 2.99 1.50
N VAL A 48 28.71 2.47 2.70
CA VAL A 48 27.40 1.88 3.00
C VAL A 48 26.28 2.92 2.90
N LEU A 49 26.44 4.12 3.47
CA LEU A 49 25.44 5.19 3.38
C LEU A 49 25.22 5.64 1.94
N VAL A 50 26.28 5.76 1.13
CA VAL A 50 26.17 6.08 -0.30
C VAL A 50 25.41 4.98 -1.03
N ALA A 51 25.70 3.71 -0.78
CA ALA A 51 24.96 2.59 -1.37
C ALA A 51 23.47 2.63 -0.97
N MET A 52 23.16 2.85 0.31
CA MET A 52 21.80 2.96 0.82
C MET A 52 21.00 4.09 0.14
N SER A 53 21.65 5.22 -0.17
CA SER A 53 20.98 6.35 -0.84
C SER A 53 20.55 6.03 -2.28
N THR A 54 21.15 5.03 -2.89
CA THR A 54 20.84 4.58 -4.27
C THR A 54 19.82 3.44 -4.34
N LEU A 55 19.48 2.84 -3.19
CA LEU A 55 18.49 1.78 -3.13
C LEU A 55 17.09 2.33 -3.37
N GLY A 56 16.39 1.79 -4.37
CA GLY A 56 14.97 2.06 -4.59
C GLY A 56 14.07 1.29 -3.62
N SER A 57 12.80 1.68 -3.55
CA SER A 57 11.80 0.93 -2.80
C SER A 57 11.69 -0.50 -3.30
N VAL A 58 11.45 -1.44 -2.38
CA VAL A 58 11.19 -2.83 -2.74
C VAL A 58 9.82 -2.91 -3.42
N SER A 59 9.75 -3.60 -4.57
CA SER A 59 8.48 -3.76 -5.29
C SER A 59 7.37 -4.28 -4.40
N GLY A 60 6.21 -3.60 -4.42
CA GLY A 60 5.05 -3.91 -3.60
C GLY A 60 5.21 -3.64 -2.11
N ARG A 61 6.12 -2.74 -1.72
CA ARG A 61 6.33 -2.29 -0.34
C ARG A 61 6.31 -0.76 -0.28
N LEU A 62 5.18 -0.19 0.12
CA LEU A 62 4.93 1.26 0.05
C LEU A 62 5.41 1.86 -1.28
N GLU A 63 5.12 1.15 -2.38
CA GLU A 63 5.56 1.53 -3.73
C GLU A 63 4.64 2.62 -4.29
N PRO A 64 5.12 3.89 -4.42
CA PRO A 64 4.27 4.99 -4.86
C PRO A 64 4.18 5.04 -6.39
N ILE A 65 2.97 5.27 -6.90
CA ILE A 65 2.65 5.57 -8.29
C ILE A 65 2.02 6.96 -8.33
N ARG A 66 2.72 7.94 -8.88
CA ARG A 66 2.23 9.31 -8.98
C ARG A 66 1.30 9.46 -10.17
N SER A 67 0.13 10.01 -9.90
CA SER A 67 -0.84 10.32 -10.94
C SER A 67 -0.69 11.77 -11.41
N PRO A 68 -0.77 12.01 -12.74
CA PRO A 68 -0.88 13.37 -13.27
C PRO A 68 -2.19 14.07 -12.85
N GLU A 69 -3.15 13.35 -12.28
CA GLU A 69 -4.39 13.90 -11.74
C GLU A 69 -4.26 14.39 -10.29
N GLY A 70 -3.05 14.32 -9.71
CA GLY A 70 -2.72 14.91 -8.40
C GLY A 70 -2.92 13.98 -7.21
N PHE A 71 -3.29 12.72 -7.38
CA PHE A 71 -3.28 11.72 -6.31
C PHE A 71 -2.02 10.84 -6.37
N THR A 72 -1.72 10.14 -5.29
CA THR A 72 -0.69 9.10 -5.26
C THR A 72 -1.36 7.76 -4.99
N ALA A 73 -1.19 6.77 -5.89
CA ALA A 73 -1.50 5.39 -5.57
C ALA A 73 -0.29 4.73 -4.91
N ILE A 74 -0.52 3.88 -3.92
CA ILE A 74 0.54 3.13 -3.22
C ILE A 74 0.19 1.66 -3.29
N VAL A 75 1.11 0.83 -3.76
CA VAL A 75 0.98 -0.63 -3.78
C VAL A 75 1.73 -1.22 -2.59
N ASP A 76 1.05 -2.01 -1.76
CA ASP A 76 1.66 -2.63 -0.58
C ASP A 76 1.16 -4.06 -0.33
N TYR A 77 2.03 -4.88 0.22
CA TYR A 77 1.74 -6.28 0.57
C TYR A 77 1.03 -6.44 1.93
N ALA A 78 0.60 -5.37 2.58
CA ALA A 78 -0.08 -5.40 3.87
C ALA A 78 -1.35 -6.27 3.81
N HIS A 79 -1.30 -7.44 4.46
CA HIS A 79 -2.37 -8.45 4.47
C HIS A 79 -2.61 -9.03 5.87
N THR A 80 -2.20 -8.30 6.90
CA THR A 80 -2.47 -8.55 8.32
C THR A 80 -2.95 -7.26 8.99
N PRO A 81 -3.69 -7.31 10.11
CA PRO A 81 -4.13 -6.11 10.81
C PRO A 81 -2.97 -5.16 11.14
N ASP A 82 -1.89 -5.67 11.73
CA ASP A 82 -0.71 -4.86 12.10
C ASP A 82 -0.03 -4.24 10.88
N ALA A 83 0.07 -4.98 9.76
CA ALA A 83 0.66 -4.45 8.55
C ALA A 83 -0.19 -3.30 7.95
N ILE A 84 -1.53 -3.44 7.95
CA ILE A 84 -2.44 -2.38 7.52
C ILE A 84 -2.31 -1.16 8.43
N ALA A 85 -2.28 -1.36 9.75
CA ALA A 85 -2.09 -0.27 10.70
C ALA A 85 -0.78 0.49 10.47
N ASN A 86 0.32 -0.23 10.27
CA ASN A 86 1.64 0.35 10.07
C ASN A 86 1.76 1.13 8.75
N VAL A 87 1.24 0.57 7.65
CA VAL A 87 1.31 1.24 6.36
C VAL A 87 0.44 2.49 6.32
N LEU A 88 -0.76 2.45 6.92
CA LEU A 88 -1.63 3.62 7.01
C LEU A 88 -1.03 4.70 7.90
N SER A 89 -0.43 4.34 9.04
CA SER A 89 0.29 5.28 9.89
C SER A 89 1.44 5.97 9.15
N ALA A 90 2.21 5.23 8.35
CA ALA A 90 3.29 5.79 7.54
C ALA A 90 2.76 6.78 6.47
N ILE A 91 1.62 6.47 5.86
CA ILE A 91 0.96 7.37 4.89
C ILE A 91 0.51 8.66 5.59
N HIS A 92 -0.09 8.57 6.77
CA HIS A 92 -0.52 9.74 7.53
C HIS A 92 0.65 10.63 7.97
N GLU A 93 1.81 10.05 8.32
CA GLU A 93 3.02 10.84 8.61
C GLU A 93 3.46 11.68 7.41
N VAL A 94 3.39 11.12 6.20
CA VAL A 94 3.75 11.84 4.96
C VAL A 94 2.69 12.88 4.57
N LEU A 95 1.40 12.52 4.66
CA LEU A 95 0.30 13.43 4.34
C LEU A 95 0.25 14.65 5.26
N ASN A 96 0.67 14.49 6.51
CA ASN A 96 0.66 15.57 7.52
C ASN A 96 -0.66 16.38 7.54
N GLY A 97 -1.78 15.66 7.49
CA GLY A 97 -3.14 16.21 7.47
C GLY A 97 -3.59 16.83 6.13
N LYS A 98 -2.84 16.65 5.05
CA LYS A 98 -3.20 17.15 3.72
C LYS A 98 -3.69 15.98 2.84
N GLY A 99 -4.93 16.09 2.31
CA GLY A 99 -5.54 15.04 1.51
C GLY A 99 -6.22 13.95 2.34
N LYS A 100 -6.81 12.98 1.68
CA LYS A 100 -7.54 11.85 2.26
C LYS A 100 -6.90 10.53 1.93
N VAL A 101 -7.16 9.52 2.75
CA VAL A 101 -6.72 8.15 2.53
C VAL A 101 -7.90 7.30 2.08
N ILE A 102 -7.79 6.71 0.89
CA ILE A 102 -8.72 5.74 0.32
C ILE A 102 -8.04 4.38 0.33
N THR A 103 -8.55 3.44 1.12
CA THR A 103 -7.97 2.11 1.25
C THR A 103 -8.74 1.08 0.45
N VAL A 104 -8.05 0.41 -0.49
CA VAL A 104 -8.56 -0.76 -1.22
C VAL A 104 -7.96 -2.00 -0.58
N CYS A 105 -8.78 -2.85 0.03
CA CYS A 105 -8.30 -4.03 0.72
C CYS A 105 -9.25 -5.22 0.57
N GLY A 106 -8.70 -6.41 0.73
CA GLY A 106 -9.43 -7.66 0.73
C GLY A 106 -8.68 -8.72 1.52
N ALA A 107 -9.23 -9.92 1.60
CA ALA A 107 -8.60 -11.04 2.28
C ALA A 107 -8.43 -12.24 1.36
N GLY A 108 -7.37 -13.02 1.58
CA GLY A 108 -7.15 -14.26 0.85
C GLY A 108 -8.06 -15.39 1.33
N GLY A 109 -8.55 -16.20 0.38
CA GLY A 109 -9.23 -17.47 0.66
C GLY A 109 -8.25 -18.56 1.13
N ASN A 110 -8.77 -19.59 1.81
CA ASN A 110 -8.00 -20.68 2.42
C ASN A 110 -6.91 -20.14 3.37
N ARG A 111 -7.24 -19.12 4.13
CA ARG A 111 -6.39 -18.44 5.13
C ARG A 111 -7.18 -18.24 6.42
N ASP A 112 -6.50 -17.69 7.42
CA ASP A 112 -7.09 -17.39 8.72
C ASP A 112 -8.31 -16.47 8.60
N HIS A 113 -9.49 -16.97 8.93
CA HIS A 113 -10.75 -16.22 8.92
C HIS A 113 -10.81 -15.20 10.06
N GLY A 114 -10.18 -15.49 11.20
CA GLY A 114 -10.20 -14.60 12.37
C GLY A 114 -9.58 -13.23 12.12
N LYS A 115 -8.59 -13.15 11.23
CA LYS A 115 -7.96 -11.87 10.89
C LYS A 115 -8.78 -10.99 9.94
N ARG A 116 -9.77 -11.57 9.19
CA ARG A 116 -10.54 -10.84 8.17
C ARG A 116 -11.26 -9.60 8.72
N PRO A 117 -12.07 -9.71 9.79
CA PRO A 117 -12.71 -8.54 10.38
C PRO A 117 -11.72 -7.56 11.03
N LEU A 118 -10.62 -8.06 11.60
CA LEU A 118 -9.61 -7.21 12.24
C LEU A 118 -8.87 -6.34 11.21
N MET A 119 -8.60 -6.88 10.01
CA MET A 119 -8.04 -6.11 8.90
C MET A 119 -8.95 -4.97 8.48
N ALA A 120 -10.26 -5.21 8.40
CA ALA A 120 -11.24 -4.18 8.10
C ALA A 120 -11.32 -3.11 9.19
N GLN A 121 -11.26 -3.50 10.48
CA GLN A 121 -11.22 -2.55 11.59
C GLN A 121 -10.03 -1.59 11.50
N GLU A 122 -8.84 -2.11 11.20
CA GLU A 122 -7.67 -1.27 11.02
C GLU A 122 -7.80 -0.35 9.80
N ALA A 123 -8.34 -0.85 8.68
CA ALA A 123 -8.58 -0.04 7.50
C ALA A 123 -9.53 1.12 7.77
N VAL A 124 -10.71 0.89 8.39
CA VAL A 124 -11.68 1.97 8.65
C VAL A 124 -11.23 2.94 9.73
N ARG A 125 -10.39 2.50 10.66
CA ARG A 125 -9.88 3.36 11.74
C ARG A 125 -8.97 4.46 11.22
N GLN A 126 -8.26 4.22 10.12
CA GLN A 126 -7.22 5.10 9.60
C GLN A 126 -7.47 5.55 8.16
N SER A 127 -8.67 5.37 7.62
CA SER A 127 -9.01 5.78 6.26
C SER A 127 -10.21 6.72 6.25
N ASP A 128 -10.26 7.59 5.25
CA ASP A 128 -11.43 8.42 4.98
C ASP A 128 -12.48 7.66 4.16
N LYS A 129 -12.06 6.61 3.44
CA LYS A 129 -12.93 5.70 2.68
C LYS A 129 -12.29 4.34 2.54
N VAL A 130 -13.09 3.27 2.63
CA VAL A 130 -12.63 1.90 2.40
C VAL A 130 -13.37 1.26 1.24
N ILE A 131 -12.66 0.54 0.40
CA ILE A 131 -13.19 -0.24 -0.70
C ILE A 131 -12.81 -1.69 -0.45
N LEU A 132 -13.81 -2.51 -0.12
CA LEU A 132 -13.64 -3.94 0.07
C LEU A 132 -13.68 -4.66 -1.27
N THR A 133 -12.71 -5.51 -1.50
CA THR A 133 -12.56 -6.25 -2.77
C THR A 133 -11.98 -7.64 -2.55
N SER A 134 -11.83 -8.40 -3.62
CA SER A 134 -11.12 -9.68 -3.61
C SER A 134 -9.61 -9.50 -3.58
N ASP A 135 -8.94 -10.40 -2.87
CA ASP A 135 -7.51 -10.65 -3.02
C ASP A 135 -7.31 -11.92 -3.88
N ASN A 136 -6.75 -12.97 -3.33
CA ASN A 136 -6.69 -14.30 -3.93
C ASN A 136 -7.79 -15.19 -3.34
N PRO A 137 -8.98 -15.31 -3.94
CA PRO A 137 -10.06 -16.12 -3.35
C PRO A 137 -9.72 -17.61 -3.28
N ARG A 138 -8.84 -18.09 -4.15
CA ARG A 138 -8.49 -19.50 -4.25
C ARG A 138 -9.74 -20.36 -4.46
N THR A 139 -9.99 -21.36 -3.59
CA THR A 139 -11.16 -22.22 -3.69
C THR A 139 -12.35 -21.77 -2.85
N GLU A 140 -12.23 -20.66 -2.12
CA GLU A 140 -13.35 -20.07 -1.40
C GLU A 140 -14.18 -19.16 -2.31
N ASP A 141 -15.44 -19.02 -1.97
CA ASP A 141 -16.34 -18.07 -2.60
C ASP A 141 -15.99 -16.63 -2.21
N GLN A 142 -15.92 -15.72 -3.18
CA GLN A 142 -15.55 -14.33 -2.96
C GLN A 142 -16.52 -13.58 -2.04
N GLU A 143 -17.81 -13.86 -2.18
CA GLU A 143 -18.86 -13.22 -1.37
C GLU A 143 -18.78 -13.70 0.07
N ALA A 144 -18.47 -14.99 0.29
CA ALA A 144 -18.26 -15.55 1.63
C ALA A 144 -17.03 -14.88 2.31
N ILE A 145 -15.93 -14.67 1.58
CA ILE A 145 -14.77 -13.97 2.13
C ILE A 145 -15.14 -12.53 2.53
N ILE A 146 -15.88 -11.82 1.68
CA ILE A 146 -16.33 -10.46 1.97
C ILE A 146 -17.30 -10.46 3.18
N ALA A 147 -18.18 -11.44 3.28
CA ALA A 147 -19.08 -11.58 4.42
C ALA A 147 -18.33 -11.75 5.75
N ASP A 148 -17.19 -12.43 5.75
CA ASP A 148 -16.32 -12.55 6.93
C ASP A 148 -15.60 -11.22 7.29
N ILE A 149 -15.41 -10.34 6.32
CA ILE A 149 -14.77 -9.03 6.53
C ILE A 149 -15.76 -8.02 7.14
N LEU A 150 -17.02 -8.03 6.70
CA LEU A 150 -18.05 -7.04 7.07
C LEU A 150 -18.28 -6.85 8.58
N PRO A 151 -18.19 -7.89 9.45
CA PRO A 151 -18.30 -7.66 10.89
C PRO A 151 -17.33 -6.65 11.48
N GLY A 152 -16.15 -6.47 10.85
CA GLY A 152 -15.18 -5.46 11.26
C GLY A 152 -15.61 -4.01 11.00
N LEU A 153 -16.68 -3.80 10.24
CA LEU A 153 -17.19 -2.47 9.87
C LEU A 153 -18.43 -2.05 10.64
N LYS A 154 -18.96 -2.88 11.55
CA LYS A 154 -20.27 -2.66 12.18
C LYS A 154 -20.42 -1.35 12.98
N GLU A 155 -19.34 -0.84 13.52
CA GLU A 155 -19.34 0.35 14.40
C GLU A 155 -18.57 1.52 13.80
N THR A 156 -18.29 1.49 12.48
CA THR A 156 -17.54 2.56 11.83
C THR A 156 -18.47 3.67 11.31
N HIS A 157 -17.97 4.90 11.37
CA HIS A 157 -18.53 6.03 10.63
C HIS A 157 -17.82 6.27 9.29
N THR A 158 -16.73 5.55 9.02
CA THR A 158 -15.98 5.65 7.77
C THR A 158 -16.80 5.06 6.62
N PRO A 159 -17.04 5.84 5.55
CA PRO A 159 -17.75 5.33 4.37
C PRO A 159 -17.02 4.14 3.76
N TYR A 160 -17.75 3.11 3.41
CA TYR A 160 -17.19 1.99 2.67
C TYR A 160 -18.08 1.54 1.52
N VAL A 161 -17.48 0.89 0.54
CA VAL A 161 -18.18 0.22 -0.57
C VAL A 161 -17.60 -1.16 -0.79
N VAL A 162 -18.42 -2.06 -1.33
CA VAL A 162 -17.99 -3.40 -1.73
C VAL A 162 -17.92 -3.45 -3.25
N ARG A 163 -16.77 -3.87 -3.77
CA ARG A 163 -16.53 -4.14 -5.19
C ARG A 163 -15.73 -5.44 -5.28
N PRO A 164 -16.38 -6.59 -5.50
CA PRO A 164 -15.70 -7.89 -5.51
C PRO A 164 -14.62 -7.99 -6.58
N ASP A 165 -14.84 -7.45 -7.76
CA ASP A 165 -13.81 -7.33 -8.78
C ASP A 165 -12.76 -6.28 -8.39
N ARG A 166 -11.49 -6.72 -8.31
CA ARG A 166 -10.41 -5.85 -7.83
C ARG A 166 -10.05 -4.75 -8.82
N ARG A 167 -10.16 -5.01 -10.11
CA ARG A 167 -9.96 -3.97 -11.15
C ARG A 167 -11.03 -2.89 -11.05
N GLU A 168 -12.29 -3.27 -10.86
CA GLU A 168 -13.37 -2.33 -10.63
C GLU A 168 -13.21 -1.54 -9.32
N ALA A 169 -12.71 -2.20 -8.27
CA ALA A 169 -12.41 -1.54 -7.01
C ALA A 169 -11.34 -0.45 -7.15
N ILE A 170 -10.26 -0.74 -7.87
CA ILE A 170 -9.19 0.22 -8.16
C ILE A 170 -9.73 1.36 -9.04
N ALA A 171 -10.49 1.04 -10.09
CA ALA A 171 -11.12 2.05 -10.95
C ALA A 171 -12.03 2.98 -10.13
N TYR A 172 -12.87 2.42 -9.27
CA TYR A 172 -13.74 3.20 -8.39
C TYR A 172 -12.96 4.10 -7.43
N ALA A 173 -11.82 3.63 -6.88
CA ALA A 173 -10.96 4.47 -6.03
C ALA A 173 -10.43 5.66 -6.82
N ILE A 174 -9.91 5.41 -8.03
CA ILE A 174 -9.36 6.44 -8.93
C ILE A 174 -10.45 7.42 -9.38
N GLU A 175 -11.67 6.96 -9.64
CA GLU A 175 -12.80 7.83 -10.04
C GLU A 175 -13.28 8.76 -8.92
N ASN A 176 -13.07 8.37 -7.68
CA ASN A 176 -13.59 9.07 -6.48
C ASN A 176 -12.51 9.80 -5.68
N HIS A 177 -11.30 9.98 -6.22
CA HIS A 177 -10.24 10.76 -5.57
C HIS A 177 -10.44 12.27 -5.75
N CYS A 178 -9.76 13.02 -4.89
CA CYS A 178 -9.47 14.44 -5.06
C CYS A 178 -7.95 14.65 -5.19
N PRO A 179 -7.50 15.76 -5.81
CA PRO A 179 -6.07 16.10 -5.80
C PRO A 179 -5.52 16.18 -4.37
N GLY A 180 -4.37 15.56 -4.15
CA GLY A 180 -3.74 15.43 -2.84
C GLY A 180 -4.09 14.15 -2.08
N ASP A 181 -5.07 13.36 -2.54
CA ASP A 181 -5.44 12.10 -1.90
C ASP A 181 -4.40 11.00 -2.13
N VAL A 182 -4.40 10.03 -1.22
CA VAL A 182 -3.65 8.79 -1.34
C VAL A 182 -4.61 7.62 -1.48
N ILE A 183 -4.39 6.78 -2.50
CA ILE A 183 -5.09 5.51 -2.70
C ILE A 183 -4.12 4.40 -2.34
N ILE A 184 -4.35 3.68 -1.24
CA ILE A 184 -3.53 2.51 -0.87
C ILE A 184 -4.18 1.21 -1.34
N LEU A 185 -3.44 0.41 -2.10
CA LEU A 185 -3.80 -0.91 -2.59
C LEU A 185 -3.13 -1.96 -1.71
N CYS A 186 -3.88 -2.52 -0.75
CA CYS A 186 -3.37 -3.47 0.24
C CYS A 186 -3.56 -4.92 -0.20
N GLY A 187 -2.54 -5.74 0.06
CA GLY A 187 -2.60 -7.21 0.00
C GLY A 187 -1.74 -7.85 -1.06
N LYS A 188 -1.71 -7.32 -2.28
CA LYS A 188 -1.02 -7.93 -3.43
C LYS A 188 0.48 -7.60 -3.47
N GLY A 189 0.82 -6.35 -3.23
CA GLY A 189 2.20 -5.89 -3.25
C GLY A 189 2.90 -6.24 -4.58
N HIS A 190 3.91 -7.10 -4.52
CA HIS A 190 4.69 -7.53 -5.70
C HIS A 190 3.99 -8.61 -6.55
N GLU A 191 2.86 -9.15 -6.12
CA GLU A 191 2.14 -10.17 -6.89
C GLU A 191 1.53 -9.56 -8.17
N ASP A 192 1.85 -10.17 -9.31
CA ASP A 192 1.34 -9.84 -10.64
C ASP A 192 0.23 -10.79 -11.11
N TYR A 193 -0.44 -11.46 -10.14
CA TYR A 193 -1.47 -12.45 -10.41
C TYR A 193 -2.58 -12.45 -9.35
N GLN A 194 -3.73 -13.00 -9.72
CA GLN A 194 -4.80 -13.41 -8.82
C GLN A 194 -5.01 -14.93 -8.93
N ILE A 195 -5.22 -15.60 -7.78
CA ILE A 195 -5.52 -17.04 -7.75
C ILE A 195 -7.03 -17.22 -7.62
N ILE A 196 -7.66 -17.75 -8.67
CA ILE A 196 -9.08 -18.08 -8.74
C ILE A 196 -9.21 -19.61 -8.89
N GLY A 197 -9.79 -20.27 -7.93
CA GLY A 197 -9.74 -21.73 -7.85
C GLY A 197 -8.28 -22.20 -7.71
N LYS A 198 -7.81 -22.93 -8.70
CA LYS A 198 -6.42 -23.43 -8.81
C LYS A 198 -5.61 -22.70 -9.89
N THR A 199 -6.20 -21.72 -10.56
CA THR A 199 -5.60 -21.03 -11.70
C THR A 199 -5.03 -19.68 -11.26
N LYS A 200 -3.81 -19.37 -11.71
CA LYS A 200 -3.25 -18.02 -11.63
C LYS A 200 -3.66 -17.25 -12.88
N VAL A 201 -4.30 -16.12 -12.69
CA VAL A 201 -4.67 -15.17 -13.75
C VAL A 201 -3.80 -13.93 -13.57
N HIS A 202 -3.26 -13.41 -14.67
CA HIS A 202 -2.45 -12.18 -14.63
C HIS A 202 -3.27 -11.00 -14.10
N MET A 203 -2.74 -10.32 -13.10
CA MET A 203 -3.34 -9.13 -12.51
C MET A 203 -2.27 -8.36 -11.72
N ASP A 204 -1.67 -7.37 -12.35
CA ASP A 204 -0.73 -6.44 -11.74
C ASP A 204 -1.43 -5.12 -11.45
N GLU A 205 -1.41 -4.68 -10.19
CA GLU A 205 -2.08 -3.44 -9.78
C GLU A 205 -1.44 -2.19 -10.39
N ARG A 206 -0.13 -2.22 -10.65
CA ARG A 206 0.61 -1.13 -11.30
C ARG A 206 0.15 -0.95 -12.74
N GLU A 207 -0.01 -2.05 -13.47
CA GLU A 207 -0.55 -2.04 -14.83
C GLU A 207 -2.00 -1.56 -14.85
N ILE A 208 -2.83 -2.02 -13.91
CA ILE A 208 -4.23 -1.60 -13.80
C ILE A 208 -4.33 -0.09 -13.57
N VAL A 209 -3.54 0.47 -12.65
CA VAL A 209 -3.50 1.91 -12.40
C VAL A 209 -3.07 2.66 -13.65
N ALA A 210 -1.99 2.22 -14.32
CA ALA A 210 -1.49 2.85 -15.54
C ALA A 210 -2.54 2.83 -16.67
N GLU A 211 -3.17 1.69 -16.92
CA GLU A 211 -4.22 1.56 -17.94
C GLU A 211 -5.44 2.47 -17.69
N ILE A 212 -5.87 2.59 -16.43
CA ILE A 212 -6.98 3.47 -16.07
C ILE A 212 -6.60 4.93 -16.30
N LEU A 213 -5.39 5.35 -15.90
CA LEU A 213 -4.90 6.71 -16.10
C LEU A 213 -4.79 7.05 -17.60
N ASP A 214 -4.26 6.14 -18.41
CA ASP A 214 -4.14 6.32 -19.86
C ASP A 214 -5.50 6.43 -20.53
N LYS A 215 -6.50 5.62 -20.12
CA LYS A 215 -7.86 5.72 -20.61
C LYS A 215 -8.47 7.09 -20.29
N ARG A 216 -8.37 7.53 -19.04
CA ARG A 216 -8.89 8.84 -18.59
C ARG A 216 -8.23 10.01 -19.30
N LYS A 217 -6.94 9.94 -19.58
CA LYS A 217 -6.23 10.95 -20.38
C LYS A 217 -6.82 11.07 -21.78
N ARG A 218 -6.99 9.94 -22.48
CA ARG A 218 -7.59 9.92 -23.84
C ARG A 218 -9.03 10.42 -23.88
N GLU A 219 -9.80 10.23 -22.80
CA GLU A 219 -11.17 10.73 -22.69
C GLU A 219 -11.23 12.24 -22.48
N LYS A 220 -10.24 12.84 -21.81
CA LYS A 220 -10.11 14.30 -21.62
C LYS A 220 -9.59 15.04 -22.86
N GLU A 221 -8.93 14.34 -23.77
CA GLU A 221 -8.38 14.88 -25.02
C GLU A 221 -9.40 14.86 -26.19
N LYS A 222 -10.59 14.28 -25.98
CA LYS A 222 -11.71 14.25 -26.94
C LYS A 222 -12.73 15.34 -26.65
#